data_fe80360985bf20adb564c5fd9bda93fb
#
_entry.id   fe80360985bf20adb564c5fd9bda93fb
#
_cell.length_a   1.000
_cell.length_b   1.000
_cell.length_c   1.000
_cell.angle_alpha   90.00
_cell.angle_beta   90.00
_cell.angle_gamma   90.00
#
_symmetry.space_group_name_H-M   'P 1'
#
loop_
_entity.id
_entity.type
_entity.pdbx_description
1 polymer ?
#
loop_
_entity_poly.entity_id
_entity_poly.type
_entity_poly.pdbx_seq_one_letter_code
_entity_poly.pdbx_strand_id
1 'polypeptide(L)'
;MSFAKQIFDMASMALPDITTRTFSRYCGKSDGYYGSISAQNLPISTNSLLYLSEVLEHKKVESPNKHITELQLMIAQEVARRMQSLDTQNMAVRKMVIRAIAQTYMDGDREYSAPPILIG
;
A
#
# COMPACT_ATOMS: atom_id res chain seq x y z
N MET A 1 -16.54 7.93 -7.68
CA MET A 1 -16.11 7.04 -6.58
C MET A 1 -14.72 7.42 -6.14
N SER A 2 -14.51 7.51 -4.84
CA SER A 2 -13.20 7.90 -4.33
C SER A 2 -12.19 6.76 -4.46
N PHE A 3 -10.92 7.13 -4.51
CA PHE A 3 -9.86 6.14 -4.56
C PHE A 3 -9.85 5.29 -3.29
N ALA A 4 -10.12 5.92 -2.13
CA ALA A 4 -10.17 5.18 -0.87
C ALA A 4 -11.21 4.06 -0.94
N LYS A 5 -12.38 4.35 -1.51
CA LYS A 5 -13.41 3.34 -1.64
C LYS A 5 -13.01 2.26 -2.62
N GLN A 6 -12.35 2.63 -3.71
CA GLN A 6 -11.88 1.64 -4.68
C GLN A 6 -10.88 0.68 -4.04
N ILE A 7 -9.97 1.21 -3.23
CA ILE A 7 -8.99 0.39 -2.51
C ILE A 7 -9.70 -0.54 -1.53
N PHE A 8 -10.67 -0.02 -0.78
CA PHE A 8 -11.39 -0.85 0.17
C PHE A 8 -12.18 -1.94 -0.54
N ASP A 9 -12.85 -1.60 -1.64
CA ASP A 9 -13.62 -2.59 -2.40
C ASP A 9 -12.72 -3.70 -2.93
N MET A 10 -11.55 -3.33 -3.46
CA MET A 10 -10.61 -4.32 -3.95
C MET A 10 -10.06 -5.16 -2.79
N ALA A 11 -9.81 -4.54 -1.65
CA ALA A 11 -9.36 -5.27 -0.46
C ALA A 11 -10.41 -6.26 -0.01
N SER A 12 -11.68 -5.91 -0.13
CA SER A 12 -12.78 -6.82 0.22
C SER A 12 -12.82 -8.03 -0.70
N MET A 13 -12.45 -7.86 -1.95
CA MET A 13 -12.36 -8.98 -2.89
C MET A 13 -11.16 -9.86 -2.57
N ALA A 14 -10.05 -9.26 -2.19
CA ALA A 14 -8.82 -9.99 -1.89
C ALA A 14 -8.90 -10.69 -0.54
N LEU A 15 -9.55 -10.09 0.43
CA LEU A 15 -9.65 -10.58 1.79
C LEU A 15 -11.12 -10.52 2.22
N PRO A 16 -11.90 -11.56 1.89
CA PRO A 16 -13.37 -11.48 2.05
C PRO A 16 -13.84 -11.20 3.48
N ASP A 17 -13.03 -11.52 4.47
CA ASP A 17 -13.43 -11.30 5.86
C ASP A 17 -13.04 -9.91 6.37
N ILE A 18 -12.48 -9.06 5.54
CA ILE A 18 -12.02 -7.76 5.98
C ILE A 18 -13.21 -6.86 6.34
N THR A 19 -13.06 -6.11 7.42
CA THR A 19 -14.03 -5.11 7.81
C THR A 19 -13.40 -3.74 7.72
N THR A 20 -14.19 -2.68 7.88
CA THR A 20 -13.62 -1.33 7.85
C THR A 20 -12.62 -1.13 8.99
N ARG A 21 -12.87 -1.76 10.13
CA ARG A 21 -11.92 -1.69 11.25
C ARG A 21 -10.62 -2.39 10.93
N THR A 22 -10.70 -3.61 10.41
CA THR A 22 -9.51 -4.37 10.06
C THR A 22 -8.75 -3.68 8.95
N PHE A 23 -9.45 -3.15 7.96
CA PHE A 23 -8.83 -2.40 6.89
C PHE A 23 -8.06 -1.20 7.44
N SER A 24 -8.66 -0.47 8.38
CA SER A 24 -7.99 0.67 9.00
C SER A 24 -6.69 0.25 9.68
N ARG A 25 -6.71 -0.85 10.39
CA ARG A 25 -5.52 -1.36 11.05
C ARG A 25 -4.47 -1.82 10.04
N TYR A 26 -4.91 -2.39 8.92
CA TYR A 26 -3.98 -2.78 7.87
C TYR A 26 -3.35 -1.58 7.17
N CYS A 27 -3.94 -0.40 7.34
CA CYS A 27 -3.34 0.85 6.89
C CYS A 27 -2.43 1.47 7.95
N GLY A 28 -2.21 0.77 9.07
CA GLY A 28 -1.39 1.27 10.15
C GLY A 28 -2.07 2.32 11.00
N LYS A 29 -3.39 2.33 11.01
CA LYS A 29 -4.18 3.37 11.68
C LYS A 29 -5.14 2.77 12.69
N SER A 30 -5.81 3.64 13.43
CA SER A 30 -6.82 3.20 14.39
C SER A 30 -8.07 2.71 13.68
N ASP A 31 -8.93 2.03 14.43
CA ASP A 31 -10.11 1.35 13.88
C ASP A 31 -11.04 2.26 13.09
N GLY A 32 -11.11 3.53 13.44
CA GLY A 32 -12.02 4.47 12.81
C GLY A 32 -11.47 5.19 11.59
N TYR A 33 -10.24 4.87 11.19
CA TYR A 33 -9.57 5.64 10.14
C TYR A 33 -10.36 5.66 8.83
N TYR A 34 -10.74 4.48 8.34
CA TYR A 34 -11.42 4.42 7.05
C TYR A 34 -12.78 5.13 7.11
N GLY A 35 -13.51 4.94 8.18
CA GLY A 35 -14.79 5.63 8.35
C GLY A 35 -14.62 7.14 8.31
N SER A 36 -13.58 7.63 8.98
CA SER A 36 -13.32 9.06 9.04
C SER A 36 -12.95 9.64 7.67
N ILE A 37 -12.00 9.02 6.98
CA ILE A 37 -11.60 9.57 5.67
C ILE A 37 -12.71 9.40 4.64
N SER A 38 -13.49 8.33 4.75
CA SER A 38 -14.59 8.10 3.84
C SER A 38 -15.68 9.15 4.02
N ALA A 39 -16.04 9.46 5.27
CA ALA A 39 -17.06 10.44 5.56
C ALA A 39 -16.63 11.84 5.09
N GLN A 40 -15.35 12.13 5.14
CA GLN A 40 -14.82 13.44 4.73
C GLN A 40 -14.34 13.46 3.30
N ASN A 41 -14.47 12.36 2.59
CA ASN A 41 -14.02 12.21 1.21
C ASN A 41 -12.54 12.54 1.07
N LEU A 42 -11.73 12.07 2.02
CA LEU A 42 -10.29 12.28 2.02
C LEU A 42 -9.57 11.07 1.43
N PRO A 43 -8.40 11.26 0.83
CA PRO A 43 -7.64 10.15 0.28
C PRO A 43 -6.92 9.38 1.38
N ILE A 44 -6.56 8.13 1.09
CA ILE A 44 -5.67 7.37 1.95
C ILE A 44 -4.27 7.97 1.81
N SER A 45 -3.59 8.19 2.92
CA SER A 45 -2.25 8.74 2.88
C SER A 45 -1.27 7.77 2.22
N THR A 46 -0.20 8.31 1.66
CA THR A 46 0.81 7.49 1.01
C THR A 46 1.43 6.49 1.99
N ASN A 47 1.71 6.93 3.21
CA ASN A 47 2.26 6.02 4.21
C ASN A 47 1.31 4.87 4.51
N SER A 48 0.01 5.16 4.56
CA SER A 48 -0.99 4.11 4.81
C SER A 48 -1.06 3.14 3.65
N LEU A 49 -0.93 3.63 2.42
CA LEU A 49 -0.92 2.75 1.25
C LEU A 49 0.30 1.83 1.28
N LEU A 50 1.46 2.36 1.64
CA LEU A 50 2.66 1.54 1.73
C LEU A 50 2.55 0.50 2.83
N TYR A 51 1.99 0.90 3.97
CA TYR A 51 1.79 -0.04 5.07
C TYR A 51 0.83 -1.15 4.66
N LEU A 52 -0.25 -0.79 4.01
CA LEU A 52 -1.23 -1.76 3.53
C LEU A 52 -0.58 -2.73 2.54
N SER A 53 0.24 -2.22 1.63
CA SER A 53 0.89 -3.09 0.65
C SER A 53 1.78 -4.12 1.34
N GLU A 54 2.44 -3.73 2.42
CA GLU A 54 3.27 -4.65 3.17
C GLU A 54 2.45 -5.71 3.89
N VAL A 55 1.32 -5.32 4.47
CA VAL A 55 0.41 -6.29 5.08
C VAL A 55 -0.08 -7.28 4.02
N LEU A 56 -0.40 -6.78 2.83
CA LEU A 56 -0.84 -7.64 1.74
C LEU A 56 0.22 -8.63 1.32
N GLU A 57 1.48 -8.23 1.38
CA GLU A 57 2.57 -9.13 1.05
C GLU A 57 2.61 -10.31 2.01
N HIS A 58 2.41 -10.06 3.30
CA HIS A 58 2.34 -11.14 4.27
C HIS A 58 1.13 -12.03 4.03
N LYS A 59 -0.01 -11.42 3.71
CA LYS A 59 -1.22 -12.19 3.43
C LYS A 59 -1.05 -13.04 2.19
N LYS A 60 -0.33 -12.55 1.20
CA LYS A 60 -0.10 -13.29 -0.03
C LYS A 60 0.68 -14.57 0.23
N VAL A 61 1.61 -14.53 1.17
CA VAL A 61 2.37 -15.73 1.53
C VAL A 61 1.47 -16.76 2.19
N GLU A 62 0.56 -16.32 3.05
CA GLU A 62 -0.34 -17.23 3.74
C GLU A 62 -1.41 -17.81 2.83
N SER A 63 -1.93 -17.00 1.92
CA SER A 63 -3.06 -17.39 1.08
C SER A 63 -2.97 -16.67 -0.25
N PRO A 64 -2.20 -17.19 -1.19
CA PRO A 64 -2.01 -16.55 -2.49
C PRO A 64 -3.34 -16.30 -3.19
N ASN A 65 -3.47 -15.12 -3.80
CA ASN A 65 -4.71 -14.68 -4.36
C ASN A 65 -4.41 -13.59 -5.38
N LYS A 66 -4.95 -13.75 -6.58
CA LYS A 66 -4.65 -12.77 -7.65
C LYS A 66 -5.13 -11.36 -7.29
N HIS A 67 -6.19 -11.25 -6.49
CA HIS A 67 -6.71 -9.95 -6.12
C HIS A 67 -5.74 -9.21 -5.20
N ILE A 68 -4.95 -9.93 -4.40
CA ILE A 68 -3.91 -9.30 -3.59
C ILE A 68 -2.87 -8.66 -4.50
N THR A 69 -2.43 -9.37 -5.52
CA THR A 69 -1.45 -8.84 -6.47
C THR A 69 -2.02 -7.65 -7.22
N GLU A 70 -3.27 -7.73 -7.65
CA GLU A 70 -3.93 -6.63 -8.34
C GLU A 70 -4.02 -5.40 -7.45
N LEU A 71 -4.35 -5.60 -6.18
CA LEU A 71 -4.43 -4.48 -5.24
C LEU A 71 -3.06 -3.86 -4.99
N GLN A 72 -2.03 -4.69 -4.85
CA GLN A 72 -0.67 -4.19 -4.70
C GLN A 72 -0.25 -3.36 -5.90
N LEU A 73 -0.59 -3.80 -7.10
CA LEU A 73 -0.28 -3.04 -8.30
C LEU A 73 -1.01 -1.71 -8.32
N MET A 74 -2.28 -1.71 -7.94
CA MET A 74 -3.08 -0.50 -7.87
C MET A 74 -2.48 0.51 -6.90
N ILE A 75 -2.01 0.02 -5.75
CA ILE A 75 -1.34 0.87 -4.77
C ILE A 75 -0.06 1.45 -5.36
N ALA A 76 0.75 0.60 -6.00
CA ALA A 76 2.01 1.05 -6.58
C ALA A 76 1.79 2.12 -7.65
N GLN A 77 0.77 1.94 -8.47
CA GLN A 77 0.45 2.90 -9.52
C GLN A 77 0.03 4.24 -8.92
N GLU A 78 -0.76 4.21 -7.86
CA GLU A 78 -1.19 5.45 -7.22
C GLU A 78 -0.03 6.16 -6.55
N VAL A 79 0.85 5.43 -5.87
CA VAL A 79 2.00 6.05 -5.23
C VAL A 79 2.93 6.64 -6.29
N ALA A 80 3.13 5.93 -7.39
CA ALA A 80 3.95 6.45 -8.49
C ALA A 80 3.36 7.73 -9.06
N ARG A 81 2.03 7.77 -9.23
CA ARG A 81 1.35 8.95 -9.72
C ARG A 81 1.56 10.13 -8.79
N ARG A 82 1.46 9.89 -7.48
CA ARG A 82 1.68 10.95 -6.50
C ARG A 82 3.12 11.45 -6.54
N MET A 83 4.06 10.54 -6.77
CA MET A 83 5.46 10.94 -6.85
C MET A 83 5.72 11.84 -8.04
N GLN A 84 5.05 11.59 -9.16
CA GLN A 84 5.22 12.40 -10.35
C GLN A 84 4.72 13.83 -10.16
N SER A 85 3.77 14.02 -9.24
CA SER A 85 3.23 15.36 -9.00
C SER A 85 3.99 16.10 -7.92
N LEU A 86 5.02 15.48 -7.31
CA LEU A 86 5.82 16.16 -6.32
C LEU A 86 6.80 17.11 -6.99
N ASP A 87 7.14 18.15 -6.27
CA ASP A 87 8.15 19.08 -6.71
C ASP A 87 9.47 18.34 -6.88
N THR A 88 10.13 18.56 -8.02
CA THR A 88 11.41 17.92 -8.29
C THR A 88 12.48 18.31 -7.30
N GLN A 89 12.28 19.39 -6.55
CA GLN A 89 13.22 19.77 -5.51
C GLN A 89 13.32 18.71 -4.41
N ASN A 90 12.35 17.81 -4.32
CA ASN A 90 12.39 16.75 -3.33
C ASN A 90 12.80 15.43 -3.94
N MET A 91 13.83 15.45 -4.76
CA MET A 91 14.31 14.24 -5.45
C MET A 91 14.72 13.16 -4.46
N ALA A 92 15.31 13.53 -3.33
CA ALA A 92 15.73 12.54 -2.34
C ALA A 92 14.54 11.80 -1.73
N VAL A 93 13.49 12.54 -1.40
CA VAL A 93 12.26 11.92 -0.86
C VAL A 93 11.63 11.02 -1.92
N ARG A 94 11.58 11.52 -3.15
CA ARG A 94 11.01 10.77 -4.25
C ARG A 94 11.73 9.43 -4.45
N LYS A 95 13.05 9.47 -4.45
CA LYS A 95 13.85 8.25 -4.59
C LYS A 95 13.62 7.30 -3.43
N MET A 96 13.50 7.83 -2.23
CA MET A 96 13.28 7.02 -1.06
C MET A 96 11.96 6.28 -1.14
N VAL A 97 10.90 6.95 -1.58
CA VAL A 97 9.59 6.32 -1.70
C VAL A 97 9.59 5.26 -2.80
N ILE A 98 10.17 5.58 -3.95
CA ILE A 98 10.25 4.64 -5.04
C ILE A 98 11.01 3.39 -4.61
N ARG A 99 12.09 3.57 -3.87
CA ARG A 99 12.87 2.45 -3.37
C ARG A 99 12.05 1.60 -2.40
N ALA A 100 11.25 2.23 -1.53
CA ALA A 100 10.42 1.51 -0.60
C ALA A 100 9.39 0.65 -1.32
N ILE A 101 8.79 1.17 -2.39
CA ILE A 101 7.85 0.40 -3.19
C ILE A 101 8.53 -0.79 -3.84
N ALA A 102 9.68 -0.55 -4.47
CA ALA A 102 10.40 -1.62 -5.14
C ALA A 102 10.80 -2.71 -4.14
N GLN A 103 11.22 -2.31 -2.97
CA GLN A 103 11.61 -3.26 -1.95
C GLN A 103 10.44 -4.10 -1.46
N THR A 104 9.27 -3.49 -1.34
CA THR A 104 8.06 -4.21 -0.95
C THR A 104 7.78 -5.35 -1.92
N TYR A 105 7.92 -5.10 -3.22
CA TYR A 105 7.69 -6.15 -4.20
C TYR A 105 8.81 -7.17 -4.23
N MET A 106 10.03 -6.74 -4.05
CA MET A 106 11.17 -7.65 -4.08
C MET A 106 11.20 -8.57 -2.88
N ASP A 107 10.77 -8.09 -1.73
CA ASP A 107 10.77 -8.91 -0.52
C ASP A 107 9.84 -10.11 -0.65
N GLY A 108 8.82 -10.00 -1.46
CA GLY A 108 7.91 -11.11 -1.68
C GLY A 108 8.53 -12.21 -2.51
N ASP A 109 9.58 -11.91 -3.27
CA ASP A 109 10.18 -12.89 -4.16
C ASP A 109 11.34 -13.61 -3.56
N ARG A 110 11.83 -13.27 -2.38
CA ARG A 110 13.00 -13.88 -1.98
C ARG A 110 13.17 -13.85 -0.56
N GLU A 111 13.78 -14.73 -0.18
CA GLU A 111 14.07 -14.85 1.08
C GLU A 111 15.34 -14.31 1.36
N TYR A 112 16.10 -13.98 0.51
CA TYR A 112 17.32 -13.53 0.87
C TYR A 112 17.30 -12.12 1.07
N SER A 113 18.01 -11.66 1.47
CA SER A 113 17.97 -10.49 1.63
C SER A 113 18.96 -9.69 1.28
N ALA A 114 19.15 -9.24 0.89
CA ALA A 114 19.97 -8.65 0.62
C ALA A 114 20.32 -7.60 0.89
N PRO A 115 20.74 -7.16 0.93
CA PRO A 115 21.00 -6.25 1.32
C PRO A 115 21.08 -5.15 1.00
N PRO A 116 21.16 -4.99 0.97
CA PRO A 116 21.17 -4.13 0.85
C PRO A 116 21.44 -3.19 0.49
N ILE A 117 21.50 -3.11 0.41
CA ILE A 117 21.69 -2.30 0.15
C ILE A 117 21.73 -1.48 0.01
N LEU A 118 21.72 -1.38 0.06
CA LEU A 118 21.59 -0.71 -0.04
C LEU A 118 21.99 0.11 0.01
N ILE A 119 22.24 0.26 0.10
CA ILE A 119 22.46 0.98 0.21
C ILE A 119 22.83 1.67 -0.31
N GLY A 120 22.97 1.43 -0.42
CA GLY A 120 23.22 2.16 -1.01
C GLY A 120 23.13 3.27 -1.57
#